data_f0f7ee7ba7e105d9c17b8cb662ff3271
#
_entry.id   f0f7ee7ba7e105d9c17b8cb662ff3271
#
_cell.length_a   1.000
_cell.length_b   1.000
_cell.length_c   1.000
_cell.angle_alpha   90.00
_cell.angle_beta   90.00
_cell.angle_gamma   90.00
#
_symmetry.space_group_name_H-M   'P 1'
#
loop_
_entity.id
_entity.type
_entity.pdbx_description
1 polymer ?
#
loop_
_entity_poly.entity_id
_entity_poly.type
_entity_poly.pdbx_seq_one_letter_code
_entity_poly.pdbx_strand_id
1 'polypeptide(L)'
;FILSPISKLLLERGGVRMALISVGFLVFLSAVCAVCFVRQPEAENIETKENQIYAGQQYTSVQMIRTKKFYYLVATMMCGLMPYYLVSPISQTIQIERGILQAVAVGSVMAGSILNAGIRLILPTLADRAGRITCIQGVLFVAMIAMLFLLSGNNRLITMAIILAYGCFGGIMGSFPSLSSEVFGLRYAGQNYGIIMSGIIIVTITSPVISNMILIHELSEVVRFMTGFCFAVIALGFSMLLKKEINQSGKEVKNYGTC
;
A
#
# COMPACT_ATOMS: atom_id res chain seq x y z
N PHE A 1 -6.33 14.88 4.14
CA PHE A 1 -5.81 16.20 4.49
C PHE A 1 -6.94 17.17 4.85
N ILE A 2 -7.90 17.40 3.96
CA ILE A 2 -9.01 18.35 4.16
C ILE A 2 -9.99 17.88 5.23
N LEU A 3 -10.26 16.58 5.31
CA LEU A 3 -11.20 16.00 6.28
C LEU A 3 -10.70 16.07 7.73
N SER A 4 -9.39 16.06 7.97
CA SER A 4 -8.83 16.05 9.33
C SER A 4 -9.18 17.32 10.13
N PRO A 5 -8.95 18.55 9.63
CA PRO A 5 -9.35 19.77 10.34
C PRO A 5 -10.87 19.91 10.47
N ILE A 6 -11.63 19.48 9.47
CA ILE A 6 -13.09 19.48 9.52
C ILE A 6 -13.60 18.54 10.60
N SER A 7 -13.05 17.31 10.66
CA SER A 7 -13.42 16.32 11.68
C SER A 7 -13.10 16.81 13.09
N LYS A 8 -11.96 17.50 13.28
CA LYS A 8 -11.59 18.08 14.58
C LYS A 8 -12.57 19.17 15.02
N LEU A 9 -12.92 20.06 14.12
CA LEU A 9 -13.86 21.14 14.39
C LEU A 9 -15.29 20.60 14.70
N LEU A 10 -15.71 19.57 14.01
CA LEU A 10 -16.98 18.89 14.27
C LEU A 10 -16.98 18.12 15.59
N LEU A 11 -15.83 17.52 15.95
CA LEU A 11 -15.64 16.84 17.21
C LEU A 11 -15.73 17.79 18.41
N GLU A 12 -15.13 18.98 18.28
CA GLU A 12 -15.14 20.02 19.33
C GLU A 12 -16.53 20.63 19.52
N ARG A 13 -17.33 20.77 18.45
CA ARG A 13 -18.68 21.40 18.52
C ARG A 13 -19.84 20.45 18.81
N GLY A 14 -19.78 19.22 18.32
CA GLY A 14 -20.92 18.30 18.35
C GLY A 14 -20.60 16.89 18.80
N GLY A 15 -19.38 16.65 19.29
CA GLY A 15 -18.93 15.35 19.76
C GLY A 15 -18.74 14.32 18.64
N VAL A 16 -18.39 13.10 19.05
CA VAL A 16 -18.03 11.99 18.14
C VAL A 16 -19.18 11.63 17.18
N ARG A 17 -20.42 11.65 17.68
CA ARG A 17 -21.60 11.29 16.89
C ARG A 17 -21.80 12.23 15.70
N MET A 18 -21.68 13.53 15.92
CA MET A 18 -21.85 14.54 14.85
C MET A 18 -20.73 14.47 13.83
N ALA A 19 -19.49 14.26 14.27
CA ALA A 19 -18.33 14.07 13.39
C ALA A 19 -18.50 12.84 12.48
N LEU A 20 -18.93 11.69 13.03
CA LEU A 20 -19.15 10.46 12.26
C LEU A 20 -20.28 10.61 11.24
N ILE A 21 -21.41 11.21 11.62
CA ILE A 21 -22.55 11.43 10.72
C ILE A 21 -22.13 12.36 9.57
N SER A 22 -21.42 13.45 9.85
CA SER A 22 -21.00 14.41 8.83
C SER A 22 -20.01 13.80 7.83
N VAL A 23 -19.03 13.01 8.31
CA VAL A 23 -18.10 12.29 7.44
C VAL A 23 -18.84 11.24 6.62
N GLY A 24 -19.75 10.46 7.23
CA GLY A 24 -20.57 9.48 6.53
C GLY A 24 -21.44 10.12 5.43
N PHE A 25 -22.05 11.26 5.70
CA PHE A 25 -22.84 12.00 4.71
C PHE A 25 -21.97 12.49 3.55
N LEU A 26 -20.77 12.97 3.80
CA LEU A 26 -19.84 13.44 2.77
C LEU A 26 -19.36 12.28 1.88
N VAL A 27 -19.08 11.11 2.47
CA VAL A 27 -18.76 9.89 1.72
C VAL A 27 -19.96 9.44 0.87
N PHE A 28 -21.17 9.45 1.43
CA PHE A 28 -22.38 9.11 0.70
C PHE A 28 -22.60 10.06 -0.50
N LEU A 29 -22.46 11.37 -0.30
CA LEU A 29 -22.60 12.35 -1.38
C LEU A 29 -21.55 12.13 -2.48
N SER A 30 -20.30 11.87 -2.12
CA SER A 30 -19.24 11.56 -3.09
C SER A 30 -19.51 10.28 -3.89
N ALA A 31 -20.08 9.25 -3.25
CA ALA A 31 -20.49 8.02 -3.92
C ALA A 31 -21.63 8.25 -4.92
N VAL A 32 -22.63 9.04 -4.55
CA VAL A 32 -23.72 9.43 -5.47
C VAL A 32 -23.17 10.20 -6.67
N CYS A 33 -22.29 11.17 -6.44
CA CYS A 33 -21.63 11.89 -7.53
C CYS A 33 -20.83 10.94 -8.44
N ALA A 34 -20.08 9.99 -7.86
CA ALA A 34 -19.33 9.01 -8.64
C ALA A 34 -20.24 8.18 -9.55
N VAL A 35 -21.37 7.69 -9.06
CA VAL A 35 -22.35 6.94 -9.87
C VAL A 35 -22.90 7.77 -11.03
N CYS A 36 -23.10 9.07 -10.83
CA CYS A 36 -23.62 9.97 -11.88
C CYS A 36 -22.60 10.28 -12.98
N PHE A 37 -21.32 10.37 -12.62
CA PHE A 37 -20.27 10.83 -13.55
C PHE A 37 -19.38 9.73 -14.10
N VAL A 38 -19.22 8.60 -13.39
CA VAL A 38 -18.38 7.50 -13.85
C VAL A 38 -19.17 6.60 -14.80
N ARG A 39 -18.76 6.60 -16.07
CA ARG A 39 -19.28 5.66 -17.09
C ARG A 39 -18.24 4.58 -17.35
N GLN A 40 -18.70 3.35 -17.49
CA GLN A 40 -17.83 2.27 -17.94
C GLN A 40 -17.50 2.48 -19.42
N PRO A 41 -16.24 2.27 -19.87
CA PRO A 41 -15.88 2.23 -21.28
C PRO A 41 -16.67 1.10 -21.98
N GLU A 42 -17.02 1.31 -23.26
CA GLU A 42 -17.70 0.29 -24.06
C GLU A 42 -16.80 -0.94 -24.20
N ALA A 43 -17.38 -2.13 -24.00
CA ALA A 43 -16.67 -3.41 -23.97
C ALA A 43 -15.88 -3.69 -25.27
N GLU A 44 -16.40 -3.26 -26.40
CA GLU A 44 -15.81 -3.43 -27.74
C GLU A 44 -14.44 -2.72 -27.90
N ASN A 45 -14.26 -1.56 -27.24
CA ASN A 45 -12.98 -0.84 -27.22
C ASN A 45 -11.94 -1.45 -26.26
N ILE A 46 -12.39 -2.23 -25.30
CA ILE A 46 -11.52 -2.90 -24.32
C ILE A 46 -10.91 -4.15 -24.99
N GLU A 47 -11.70 -4.98 -25.64
CA GLU A 47 -11.23 -6.22 -26.31
C GLU A 47 -10.19 -5.94 -27.41
N THR A 48 -10.35 -4.86 -28.17
CA THR A 48 -9.42 -4.53 -29.24
C THR A 48 -8.07 -4.00 -28.72
N LYS A 49 -8.08 -3.22 -27.64
CA LYS A 49 -6.87 -2.75 -26.96
C LYS A 49 -6.21 -3.84 -26.11
N GLU A 50 -6.98 -4.71 -25.47
CA GLU A 50 -6.49 -5.87 -24.71
C GLU A 50 -5.67 -6.83 -25.58
N ASN A 51 -6.17 -7.15 -26.77
CA ASN A 51 -5.49 -8.04 -27.72
C ASN A 51 -4.20 -7.46 -28.29
N GLN A 52 -4.05 -6.13 -28.34
CA GLN A 52 -2.85 -5.48 -28.86
C GLN A 52 -1.78 -5.24 -27.78
N ILE A 53 -2.16 -4.96 -26.53
CA ILE A 53 -1.22 -4.54 -25.48
C ILE A 53 -0.76 -5.72 -24.61
N TYR A 54 -1.63 -6.71 -24.42
CA TYR A 54 -1.36 -7.87 -23.57
C TYR A 54 -1.68 -9.18 -24.31
N ALA A 55 -0.78 -9.60 -25.18
CA ALA A 55 -0.80 -10.94 -25.79
C ALA A 55 -0.56 -12.08 -24.77
N GLY A 56 -0.74 -11.79 -23.46
CA GLY A 56 -0.50 -12.71 -22.35
C GLY A 56 -1.75 -13.47 -21.91
N GLN A 57 -1.55 -14.47 -21.08
CA GLN A 57 -2.62 -15.30 -20.51
C GLN A 57 -3.54 -14.45 -19.64
N GLN A 58 -4.86 -14.56 -19.88
CA GLN A 58 -5.91 -13.93 -19.08
C GLN A 58 -6.38 -14.93 -18.01
N TYR A 59 -6.10 -14.62 -16.74
CA TYR A 59 -6.44 -15.51 -15.62
C TYR A 59 -7.80 -15.15 -15.04
N THR A 60 -8.69 -16.15 -14.94
CA THR A 60 -9.86 -16.04 -14.07
C THR A 60 -9.41 -16.04 -12.60
N SER A 61 -10.24 -15.54 -11.69
CA SER A 61 -9.89 -15.49 -10.26
C SER A 61 -9.53 -16.86 -9.67
N VAL A 62 -10.23 -17.92 -10.12
CA VAL A 62 -9.95 -19.30 -9.68
C VAL A 62 -8.59 -19.80 -10.20
N GLN A 63 -8.27 -19.48 -11.45
CA GLN A 63 -6.97 -19.82 -12.03
C GLN A 63 -5.85 -19.05 -11.34
N MET A 64 -6.05 -17.76 -11.07
CA MET A 64 -5.09 -16.91 -10.38
C MET A 64 -4.70 -17.47 -9.01
N ILE A 65 -5.67 -17.84 -8.17
CA ILE A 65 -5.43 -18.37 -6.82
C ILE A 65 -4.60 -19.66 -6.84
N ARG A 66 -4.65 -20.43 -7.94
CA ARG A 66 -3.85 -21.65 -8.09
C ARG A 66 -2.40 -21.41 -8.49
N THR A 67 -2.01 -20.17 -8.79
CA THR A 67 -0.65 -19.82 -9.22
C THR A 67 0.24 -19.45 -8.04
N LYS A 68 1.53 -19.78 -8.10
CA LYS A 68 2.54 -19.32 -7.14
C LYS A 68 2.67 -17.79 -7.14
N LYS A 69 2.49 -17.15 -8.31
CA LYS A 69 2.53 -15.70 -8.49
C LYS A 69 1.55 -14.97 -7.57
N PHE A 70 0.34 -15.52 -7.40
CA PHE A 70 -0.68 -14.98 -6.50
C PHE A 70 -0.17 -14.92 -5.05
N TYR A 71 0.35 -16.02 -4.53
CA TYR A 71 0.84 -16.08 -3.15
C TYR A 71 2.03 -15.16 -2.91
N TYR A 72 2.97 -15.10 -3.86
CA TYR A 72 4.09 -14.16 -3.75
C TYR A 72 3.64 -12.71 -3.77
N LEU A 73 2.64 -12.38 -4.58
CA LEU A 73 2.12 -11.03 -4.70
C LEU A 73 1.35 -10.62 -3.43
N VAL A 74 0.47 -11.49 -2.90
CA VAL A 74 -0.25 -11.26 -1.64
C VAL A 74 0.73 -11.16 -0.47
N ALA A 75 1.74 -12.04 -0.38
CA ALA A 75 2.76 -11.99 0.66
C ALA A 75 3.61 -10.71 0.58
N THR A 76 3.98 -10.28 -0.63
CA THR A 76 4.69 -9.00 -0.83
C THR A 76 3.85 -7.82 -0.34
N MET A 77 2.56 -7.81 -0.65
CA MET A 77 1.64 -6.76 -0.21
C MET A 77 1.47 -6.75 1.30
N MET A 78 1.15 -7.90 1.89
CA MET A 78 0.97 -8.07 3.33
C MET A 78 2.21 -7.63 4.11
N CYS A 79 3.36 -8.22 3.79
CA CYS A 79 4.60 -7.92 4.49
C CYS A 79 5.11 -6.50 4.21
N GLY A 80 4.93 -5.99 2.99
CA GLY A 80 5.36 -4.64 2.61
C GLY A 80 4.55 -3.53 3.25
N LEU A 81 3.29 -3.78 3.61
CA LEU A 81 2.44 -2.83 4.32
C LEU A 81 2.61 -2.86 5.84
N MET A 82 3.15 -3.94 6.39
CA MET A 82 3.33 -4.10 7.85
C MET A 82 4.09 -2.94 8.50
N PRO A 83 5.21 -2.41 7.96
CA PRO A 83 5.92 -1.26 8.53
C PRO A 83 5.01 -0.06 8.77
N TYR A 84 4.18 0.29 7.78
CA TYR A 84 3.24 1.39 7.90
C TYR A 84 2.17 1.13 8.97
N TYR A 85 1.57 -0.06 8.98
CA TYR A 85 0.49 -0.39 9.93
C TYR A 85 0.98 -0.48 11.37
N LEU A 86 2.25 -0.83 11.61
CA LEU A 86 2.86 -0.84 12.96
C LEU A 86 3.17 0.58 13.47
N VAL A 87 3.49 1.52 12.57
CA VAL A 87 3.95 2.88 12.94
C VAL A 87 2.83 3.91 12.90
N SER A 88 1.92 3.81 11.93
CA SER A 88 0.89 4.83 11.69
C SER A 88 0.03 5.16 12.90
N PRO A 89 -0.48 4.19 13.71
CA PRO A 89 -1.33 4.48 14.87
C PRO A 89 -0.62 5.24 15.98
N ILE A 90 0.69 5.05 16.13
CA ILE A 90 1.50 5.64 17.20
C ILE A 90 2.43 6.75 16.71
N SER A 91 2.32 7.14 15.43
CA SER A 91 3.24 8.07 14.78
C SER A 91 3.37 9.44 15.47
N GLN A 92 2.30 9.97 16.04
CA GLN A 92 2.33 11.22 16.81
C GLN A 92 2.85 10.99 18.23
N THR A 93 2.39 9.91 18.89
CA THR A 93 2.74 9.56 20.27
C THR A 93 4.25 9.38 20.40
N ILE A 94 4.88 8.58 19.54
CA ILE A 94 6.33 8.37 19.54
C ILE A 94 7.11 9.70 19.44
N GLN A 95 6.65 10.62 18.62
CA GLN A 95 7.31 11.91 18.44
C GLN A 95 7.19 12.77 19.71
N ILE A 96 6.00 12.84 20.31
CA ILE A 96 5.73 13.63 21.52
C ILE A 96 6.50 13.06 22.71
N GLU A 97 6.54 11.76 22.90
CA GLU A 97 7.29 11.08 23.96
C GLU A 97 8.80 11.32 23.86
N ARG A 98 9.32 11.55 22.66
CA ARG A 98 10.72 11.91 22.42
C ARG A 98 10.97 13.42 22.47
N GLY A 99 10.03 14.22 22.96
CA GLY A 99 10.16 15.66 23.15
C GLY A 99 10.03 16.48 21.86
N ILE A 100 9.52 15.90 20.77
CA ILE A 100 9.20 16.64 19.55
C ILE A 100 7.92 17.45 19.79
N LEU A 101 7.92 18.73 19.43
CA LEU A 101 6.77 19.62 19.54
C LEU A 101 5.54 19.01 18.84
N GLN A 102 4.39 19.04 19.50
CA GLN A 102 3.13 18.50 18.95
C GLN A 102 2.82 19.05 17.55
N ALA A 103 3.09 20.33 17.29
CA ALA A 103 2.90 20.94 15.98
C ALA A 103 3.76 20.26 14.89
N VAL A 104 5.00 19.87 15.22
CA VAL A 104 5.90 19.16 14.30
C VAL A 104 5.42 17.73 14.10
N ALA A 105 4.98 17.05 15.14
CA ALA A 105 4.44 15.69 15.07
C ALA A 105 3.18 15.63 14.17
N VAL A 106 2.25 16.56 14.34
CA VAL A 106 1.07 16.69 13.46
C VAL A 106 1.48 17.05 12.04
N GLY A 107 2.40 18.00 11.87
CA GLY A 107 2.92 18.42 10.58
C GLY A 107 3.59 17.30 9.80
N SER A 108 4.31 16.38 10.48
CA SER A 108 4.94 15.22 9.85
C SER A 108 3.92 14.23 9.29
N VAL A 109 2.83 13.96 10.02
CA VAL A 109 1.73 13.09 9.55
C VAL A 109 1.00 13.73 8.38
N MET A 110 0.81 15.07 8.41
CA MET A 110 0.22 15.81 7.30
C MET A 110 1.12 15.75 6.05
N ALA A 111 2.42 15.99 6.20
CA ALA A 111 3.40 15.90 5.11
C ALA A 111 3.46 14.47 4.54
N GLY A 112 3.45 13.45 5.42
CA GLY A 112 3.38 12.05 5.03
C GLY A 112 2.12 11.73 4.24
N SER A 113 0.97 12.28 4.62
CA SER A 113 -0.30 12.10 3.89
C SER A 113 -0.28 12.75 2.51
N ILE A 114 0.37 13.90 2.36
CA ILE A 114 0.59 14.56 1.07
C ILE A 114 1.52 13.70 0.21
N LEU A 115 2.62 13.22 0.78
CA LEU A 115 3.56 12.33 0.08
C LEU A 115 2.87 11.03 -0.36
N ASN A 116 2.04 10.43 0.49
CA ASN A 116 1.23 9.26 0.16
C ASN A 116 0.35 9.50 -1.08
N ALA A 117 -0.38 10.60 -1.11
CA ALA A 117 -1.23 10.96 -2.25
C ALA A 117 -0.39 11.22 -3.51
N GLY A 118 0.71 11.97 -3.40
CA GLY A 118 1.60 12.28 -4.51
C GLY A 118 2.26 11.05 -5.14
N ILE A 119 2.77 10.15 -4.30
CA ILE A 119 3.43 8.92 -4.77
C ILE A 119 2.43 7.99 -5.47
N ARG A 120 1.17 7.92 -5.06
CA ARG A 120 0.13 7.14 -5.76
C ARG A 120 -0.07 7.56 -7.21
N LEU A 121 0.19 8.81 -7.54
CA LEU A 121 0.07 9.33 -8.90
C LEU A 121 1.38 9.18 -9.67
N ILE A 122 2.51 9.46 -9.03
CA ILE A 122 3.82 9.52 -9.68
C ILE A 122 4.40 8.11 -9.90
N LEU A 123 4.30 7.23 -8.92
CA LEU A 123 4.99 5.94 -8.95
C LEU A 123 4.47 5.00 -10.05
N PRO A 124 3.15 4.88 -10.33
CA PRO A 124 2.69 4.08 -11.46
C PRO A 124 3.25 4.55 -12.81
N THR A 125 3.32 5.87 -13.03
CA THR A 125 3.89 6.45 -14.25
C THR A 125 5.39 6.16 -14.36
N LEU A 126 6.13 6.22 -13.25
CA LEU A 126 7.54 5.84 -13.22
C LEU A 126 7.72 4.34 -13.43
N ALA A 127 6.82 3.54 -12.89
CA ALA A 127 6.82 2.09 -12.98
C ALA A 127 6.62 1.58 -14.40
N ASP A 128 5.91 2.30 -15.24
CA ASP A 128 5.74 1.97 -16.66
C ASP A 128 7.09 2.05 -17.42
N ARG A 129 8.04 2.87 -16.96
CA ARG A 129 9.39 3.00 -17.56
C ARG A 129 10.44 2.10 -16.89
N ALA A 130 10.45 2.03 -15.56
CA ALA A 130 11.46 1.33 -14.78
C ALA A 130 11.11 -0.14 -14.48
N GLY A 131 9.87 -0.54 -14.77
CA GLY A 131 9.30 -1.85 -14.40
C GLY A 131 8.62 -1.83 -13.03
N ARG A 132 7.38 -2.32 -13.00
CA ARG A 132 6.48 -2.21 -11.83
C ARG A 132 7.04 -2.91 -10.60
N ILE A 133 7.58 -4.13 -10.74
CA ILE A 133 8.20 -4.85 -9.62
C ILE A 133 9.44 -4.12 -9.11
N THR A 134 10.26 -3.56 -9.98
CA THR A 134 11.47 -2.83 -9.59
C THR A 134 11.12 -1.57 -8.77
N CYS A 135 10.07 -0.86 -9.15
CA CYS A 135 9.58 0.27 -8.37
C CYS A 135 9.06 -0.14 -6.98
N ILE A 136 8.33 -1.26 -6.89
CA ILE A 136 7.88 -1.79 -5.60
C ILE A 136 9.07 -2.20 -4.73
N GLN A 137 10.11 -2.84 -5.30
CA GLN A 137 11.34 -3.15 -4.58
C GLN A 137 12.03 -1.89 -4.04
N GLY A 138 12.05 -0.80 -4.82
CA GLY A 138 12.55 0.50 -4.37
C GLY A 138 11.76 1.06 -3.18
N VAL A 139 10.43 0.97 -3.22
CA VAL A 139 9.56 1.38 -2.10
C VAL A 139 9.82 0.54 -0.85
N LEU A 140 9.98 -0.78 -0.98
CA LEU A 140 10.29 -1.68 0.13
C LEU A 140 11.66 -1.35 0.74
N PHE A 141 12.64 -1.01 -0.10
CA PHE A 141 13.96 -0.57 0.38
C PHE A 141 13.86 0.75 1.17
N VAL A 142 13.08 1.72 0.70
CA VAL A 142 12.81 2.96 1.44
C VAL A 142 12.09 2.67 2.76
N ALA A 143 11.15 1.71 2.79
CA ALA A 143 10.48 1.29 4.02
C ALA A 143 11.46 0.70 5.05
N MET A 144 12.44 -0.09 4.61
CA MET A 144 13.52 -0.60 5.47
C MET A 144 14.33 0.54 6.08
N ILE A 145 14.73 1.53 5.26
CA ILE A 145 15.46 2.72 5.74
C ILE A 145 14.61 3.51 6.75
N ALA A 146 13.32 3.68 6.49
CA ALA A 146 12.42 4.36 7.41
C ALA A 146 12.36 3.65 8.78
N MET A 147 12.32 2.31 8.82
CA MET A 147 12.34 1.55 10.07
C MET A 147 13.68 1.73 10.82
N LEU A 148 14.80 1.78 10.12
CA LEU A 148 16.11 2.03 10.72
C LEU A 148 16.23 3.47 11.26
N PHE A 149 15.64 4.45 10.60
CA PHE A 149 15.60 5.83 11.09
C PHE A 149 14.79 5.97 12.38
N LEU A 150 13.75 5.17 12.58
CA LEU A 150 12.98 5.16 13.84
C LEU A 150 13.81 4.62 15.02
N LEU A 151 14.82 3.81 14.77
CA LEU A 151 15.75 3.32 15.80
C LEU A 151 16.79 4.38 16.21
N SER A 152 16.95 5.43 15.40
CA SER A 152 17.91 6.50 15.72
C SER A 152 17.43 7.35 16.90
N GLY A 153 18.37 7.86 17.68
CA GLY A 153 18.08 8.86 18.72
C GLY A 153 17.83 10.28 18.18
N ASN A 154 17.86 10.47 16.85
CA ASN A 154 17.78 11.79 16.24
C ASN A 154 16.32 12.12 15.84
N ASN A 155 15.76 13.16 16.46
CA ASN A 155 14.39 13.61 16.24
C ASN A 155 14.08 13.95 14.77
N ARG A 156 15.06 14.48 14.02
CA ARG A 156 14.87 14.76 12.58
C ARG A 156 14.70 13.50 11.75
N LEU A 157 15.50 12.46 12.04
CA LEU A 157 15.40 11.18 11.34
C LEU A 157 14.08 10.48 11.65
N ILE A 158 13.59 10.56 12.88
CA ILE A 158 12.30 10.00 13.29
C ILE A 158 11.16 10.69 12.51
N THR A 159 11.16 12.01 12.44
CA THR A 159 10.17 12.77 11.68
C THR A 159 10.20 12.40 10.20
N MET A 160 11.38 12.29 9.59
CA MET A 160 11.54 11.83 8.20
C MET A 160 11.06 10.40 8.00
N ALA A 161 11.35 9.50 8.93
CA ALA A 161 10.92 8.11 8.87
C ALA A 161 9.40 7.97 8.81
N ILE A 162 8.69 8.77 9.60
CA ILE A 162 7.22 8.77 9.58
C ILE A 162 6.70 9.25 8.22
N ILE A 163 7.24 10.35 7.70
CA ILE A 163 6.87 10.86 6.36
C ILE A 163 7.11 9.79 5.29
N LEU A 164 8.26 9.12 5.32
CA LEU A 164 8.62 8.07 4.38
C LEU A 164 7.71 6.84 4.51
N ALA A 165 7.36 6.42 5.74
CA ALA A 165 6.46 5.27 5.96
C ALA A 165 5.08 5.49 5.33
N TYR A 166 4.52 6.71 5.46
CA TYR A 166 3.27 7.09 4.78
C TYR A 166 3.42 7.10 3.26
N GLY A 167 4.56 7.58 2.74
CA GLY A 167 4.88 7.54 1.31
C GLY A 167 4.97 6.12 0.77
N CYS A 168 5.64 5.21 1.50
CA CYS A 168 5.75 3.80 1.12
C CYS A 168 4.37 3.12 1.03
N PHE A 169 3.46 3.39 1.96
CA PHE A 169 2.09 2.92 1.89
C PHE A 169 1.42 3.38 0.58
N GLY A 170 1.55 4.67 0.24
CA GLY A 170 1.03 5.23 -1.01
C GLY A 170 1.62 4.55 -2.25
N GLY A 171 2.92 4.30 -2.24
CA GLY A 171 3.64 3.66 -3.33
C GLY A 171 3.17 2.23 -3.59
N ILE A 172 3.04 1.42 -2.54
CA ILE A 172 2.52 0.05 -2.65
C ILE A 172 1.07 0.10 -3.17
N MET A 173 0.20 0.87 -2.52
CA MET A 173 -1.22 0.96 -2.89
C MET A 173 -1.45 1.48 -4.31
N GLY A 174 -0.61 2.41 -4.79
CA GLY A 174 -0.72 2.95 -6.13
C GLY A 174 -0.24 2.01 -7.22
N SER A 175 0.78 1.18 -6.93
CA SER A 175 1.43 0.33 -7.95
C SER A 175 0.84 -1.08 -8.06
N PHE A 176 0.20 -1.60 -7.01
CA PHE A 176 -0.33 -2.96 -7.00
C PHE A 176 -1.47 -3.22 -8.00
N PRO A 177 -2.44 -2.30 -8.25
CA PRO A 177 -3.46 -2.52 -9.26
C PRO A 177 -2.88 -2.77 -10.65
N SER A 178 -1.90 -1.93 -11.04
CA SER A 178 -1.23 -2.06 -12.33
C SER A 178 -0.33 -3.30 -12.41
N LEU A 179 0.37 -3.66 -11.32
CA LEU A 179 1.14 -4.90 -11.26
C LEU A 179 0.24 -6.13 -11.35
N SER A 180 -0.91 -6.14 -10.67
CA SER A 180 -1.89 -7.22 -10.74
C SER A 180 -2.39 -7.44 -12.16
N SER A 181 -2.71 -6.35 -12.87
CA SER A 181 -3.17 -6.40 -14.26
C SER A 181 -2.07 -6.88 -15.23
N GLU A 182 -0.82 -6.51 -14.98
CA GLU A 182 0.34 -6.99 -15.76
C GLU A 182 0.55 -8.50 -15.60
N VAL A 183 0.38 -9.02 -14.37
CA VAL A 183 0.68 -10.43 -14.04
C VAL A 183 -0.46 -11.36 -14.46
N PHE A 184 -1.73 -10.92 -14.32
CA PHE A 184 -2.91 -11.78 -14.47
C PHE A 184 -3.83 -11.37 -15.62
N GLY A 185 -3.52 -10.30 -16.34
CA GLY A 185 -4.32 -9.78 -17.45
C GLY A 185 -5.40 -8.79 -17.02
N LEU A 186 -5.96 -8.08 -18.02
CA LEU A 186 -6.91 -6.99 -17.79
C LEU A 186 -8.36 -7.47 -17.69
N ARG A 187 -8.72 -8.56 -18.36
CA ARG A 187 -10.11 -9.02 -18.49
C ARG A 187 -10.85 -9.21 -17.16
N TYR A 188 -10.16 -9.71 -16.15
CA TYR A 188 -10.70 -9.94 -14.80
C TYR A 188 -9.99 -9.08 -13.75
N ALA A 189 -9.35 -7.98 -14.16
CA ALA A 189 -8.46 -7.19 -13.30
C ALA A 189 -9.12 -6.72 -12.00
N GLY A 190 -10.36 -6.24 -12.06
CA GLY A 190 -11.08 -5.78 -10.87
C GLY A 190 -11.34 -6.89 -9.85
N GLN A 191 -11.79 -8.07 -10.32
CA GLN A 191 -12.05 -9.22 -9.46
C GLN A 191 -10.75 -9.78 -8.88
N ASN A 192 -9.73 -9.92 -9.72
CA ASN A 192 -8.42 -10.43 -9.34
C ASN A 192 -7.75 -9.53 -8.30
N TYR A 193 -7.77 -8.23 -8.53
CA TYR A 193 -7.21 -7.27 -7.57
C TYR A 193 -7.99 -7.26 -6.26
N GLY A 194 -9.32 -7.37 -6.29
CA GLY A 194 -10.14 -7.49 -5.09
C GLY A 194 -9.72 -8.66 -4.19
N ILE A 195 -9.37 -9.81 -4.78
CA ILE A 195 -8.86 -10.98 -4.03
C ILE A 195 -7.44 -10.72 -3.52
N ILE A 196 -6.57 -10.08 -4.30
CA ILE A 196 -5.22 -9.71 -3.87
C ILE A 196 -5.25 -8.75 -2.67
N MET A 197 -6.27 -7.90 -2.57
CA MET A 197 -6.51 -7.02 -1.42
C MET A 197 -6.71 -7.78 -0.10
N SER A 198 -6.90 -9.11 -0.12
CA SER A 198 -6.87 -9.94 1.10
C SER A 198 -5.58 -9.76 1.90
N GLY A 199 -4.45 -9.42 1.25
CA GLY A 199 -3.21 -9.06 1.91
C GLY A 199 -3.35 -7.87 2.88
N ILE A 200 -4.18 -6.88 2.54
CA ILE A 200 -4.48 -5.75 3.44
C ILE A 200 -5.31 -6.20 4.61
N ILE A 201 -6.30 -7.07 4.38
CA ILE A 201 -7.16 -7.58 5.46
C ILE A 201 -6.28 -8.29 6.49
N ILE A 202 -5.36 -9.14 6.04
CA ILE A 202 -4.46 -9.88 6.93
C ILE A 202 -3.58 -8.91 7.74
N VAL A 203 -2.97 -7.90 7.11
CA VAL A 203 -2.10 -6.96 7.84
C VAL A 203 -2.89 -6.08 8.81
N THR A 204 -4.11 -5.70 8.45
CA THR A 204 -5.00 -4.90 9.31
C THR A 204 -5.40 -5.66 10.59
N ILE A 205 -5.53 -6.98 10.52
CA ILE A 205 -5.81 -7.83 11.68
C ILE A 205 -4.53 -8.15 12.46
N THR A 206 -3.44 -8.47 11.79
CA THR A 206 -2.20 -8.92 12.45
C THR A 206 -1.41 -7.79 13.09
N SER A 207 -1.42 -6.58 12.50
CA SER A 207 -0.67 -5.43 13.05
C SER A 207 -1.14 -5.01 14.45
N PRO A 208 -2.44 -4.86 14.77
CA PRO A 208 -2.90 -4.58 16.13
C PRO A 208 -2.57 -5.70 17.10
N VAL A 209 -2.62 -6.97 16.66
CA VAL A 209 -2.26 -8.12 17.51
C VAL A 209 -0.79 -8.04 17.90
N ILE A 210 0.11 -7.82 16.93
CA ILE A 210 1.54 -7.65 17.20
C ILE A 210 1.78 -6.43 18.12
N SER A 211 1.12 -5.30 17.84
CA SER A 211 1.24 -4.10 18.66
C SER A 211 0.78 -4.31 20.09
N ASN A 212 -0.32 -5.06 20.29
CA ASN A 212 -0.85 -5.38 21.60
C ASN A 212 0.07 -6.36 22.37
N MET A 213 0.67 -7.34 21.67
CA MET A 213 1.66 -8.24 22.28
C MET A 213 2.89 -7.46 22.77
N ILE A 214 3.38 -6.50 22.00
CA ILE A 214 4.50 -5.63 22.40
C ILE A 214 4.13 -4.84 23.67
N LEU A 215 2.91 -4.33 23.75
CA LEU A 215 2.42 -3.54 24.88
C LEU A 215 2.24 -4.41 26.13
N ILE A 216 1.60 -5.59 26.03
CA ILE A 216 1.32 -6.49 27.17
C ILE A 216 2.63 -7.01 27.79
N HIS A 217 3.62 -7.30 26.97
CA HIS A 217 4.93 -7.79 27.45
C HIS A 217 5.91 -6.65 27.78
N GLU A 218 5.45 -5.40 27.81
CA GLU A 218 6.27 -4.21 28.10
C GLU A 218 7.56 -4.14 27.26
N LEU A 219 7.49 -4.65 26.02
CA LEU A 219 8.65 -4.68 25.13
C LEU A 219 8.95 -3.27 24.62
N SER A 220 10.24 -3.00 24.45
CA SER A 220 10.72 -1.74 23.89
C SER A 220 10.13 -1.46 22.50
N GLU A 221 9.89 -0.19 22.17
CA GLU A 221 9.51 0.25 20.81
C GLU A 221 10.50 -0.20 19.73
N VAL A 222 11.75 -0.47 20.13
CA VAL A 222 12.77 -1.07 19.26
C VAL A 222 12.27 -2.38 18.62
N VAL A 223 11.56 -3.23 19.40
CA VAL A 223 11.01 -4.50 18.92
C VAL A 223 9.99 -4.25 17.82
N ARG A 224 9.15 -3.21 17.96
CA ARG A 224 8.15 -2.82 16.96
C ARG A 224 8.81 -2.44 15.63
N PHE A 225 9.85 -1.60 15.70
CA PHE A 225 10.55 -1.13 14.50
C PHE A 225 11.36 -2.25 13.85
N MET A 226 12.00 -3.10 14.65
CA MET A 226 12.69 -4.29 14.17
C MET A 226 11.72 -5.27 13.50
N THR A 227 10.54 -5.48 14.07
CA THR A 227 9.50 -6.31 13.46
C THR A 227 9.08 -5.73 12.09
N GLY A 228 8.84 -4.42 12.01
CA GLY A 228 8.54 -3.74 10.74
C GLY A 228 9.67 -3.90 9.72
N PHE A 229 10.93 -3.75 10.15
CA PHE A 229 12.09 -3.97 9.29
C PHE A 229 12.17 -5.41 8.77
N CYS A 230 12.00 -6.41 9.63
CA CYS A 230 12.00 -7.82 9.22
C CYS A 230 10.90 -8.12 8.20
N PHE A 231 9.69 -7.60 8.39
CA PHE A 231 8.61 -7.76 7.41
C PHE A 231 8.93 -7.08 6.07
N ALA A 232 9.57 -5.92 6.07
CA ALA A 232 10.01 -5.28 4.82
C ALA A 232 11.06 -6.10 4.08
N VAL A 233 12.03 -6.73 4.80
CA VAL A 233 13.02 -7.65 4.23
C VAL A 233 12.32 -8.88 3.62
N ILE A 234 11.38 -9.49 4.34
CA ILE A 234 10.59 -10.63 3.86
C ILE A 234 9.80 -10.24 2.60
N ALA A 235 9.16 -9.06 2.59
CA ALA A 235 8.46 -8.54 1.42
C ALA A 235 9.38 -8.39 0.21
N LEU A 236 10.60 -7.88 0.42
CA LEU A 236 11.61 -7.77 -0.62
C LEU A 236 11.98 -9.17 -1.19
N GLY A 237 12.16 -10.16 -0.32
CA GLY A 237 12.40 -11.55 -0.72
C GLY A 237 11.26 -12.10 -1.60
N PHE A 238 10.01 -11.96 -1.18
CA PHE A 238 8.85 -12.39 -1.97
C PHE A 238 8.73 -11.63 -3.30
N SER A 239 9.04 -10.34 -3.33
CA SER A 239 9.06 -9.56 -4.57
C SER A 239 10.13 -10.05 -5.56
N MET A 240 11.30 -10.50 -5.07
CA MET A 240 12.34 -11.08 -5.90
C MET A 240 11.92 -12.44 -6.47
N LEU A 241 11.26 -13.28 -5.66
CA LEU A 241 10.69 -14.55 -6.12
C LEU A 241 9.61 -14.33 -7.18
N LEU A 242 8.73 -13.35 -6.97
CA LEU A 242 7.71 -12.96 -7.94
C LEU A 242 8.35 -12.53 -9.28
N LYS A 243 9.40 -11.69 -9.22
CA LYS A 243 10.14 -11.24 -10.41
C LYS A 243 10.74 -12.41 -11.19
N LYS A 244 11.32 -13.38 -10.48
CA LYS A 244 11.88 -14.60 -11.08
C LYS A 244 10.82 -15.42 -11.79
N GLU A 245 9.67 -15.64 -11.17
CA GLU A 245 8.54 -16.42 -11.70
C GLU A 245 7.93 -15.78 -12.96
N ILE A 246 7.80 -14.44 -12.97
CA ILE A 246 7.31 -13.70 -14.15
C ILE A 246 8.30 -13.83 -15.31
N ASN A 247 9.60 -13.69 -15.05
CA ASN A 247 10.62 -13.78 -16.09
C ASN A 247 10.73 -15.21 -16.68
N GLN A 248 10.50 -16.24 -15.88
CA GLN A 248 10.47 -17.63 -16.35
C GLN A 248 9.28 -17.88 -17.28
N SER A 249 8.08 -17.46 -16.87
CA SER A 249 6.88 -17.60 -17.70
C SER A 249 6.98 -16.84 -19.03
N GLY A 250 7.62 -15.68 -19.05
CA GLY A 250 7.86 -14.91 -20.28
C GLY A 250 8.82 -15.61 -21.26
N LYS A 251 9.79 -16.40 -20.75
CA LYS A 251 10.70 -17.18 -21.60
C LYS A 251 10.01 -18.42 -22.20
N GLU A 252 9.14 -19.08 -21.45
CA GLU A 252 8.37 -20.22 -21.94
C GLU A 252 7.46 -19.83 -23.10
N VAL A 253 6.71 -18.71 -22.97
CA VAL A 253 5.84 -18.21 -24.02
C VAL A 253 6.62 -17.87 -25.31
N LYS A 254 7.82 -17.31 -25.21
CA LYS A 254 8.68 -17.03 -26.36
C LYS A 254 9.17 -18.29 -27.07
N ASN A 255 9.48 -19.35 -26.33
CA ASN A 255 9.95 -20.60 -26.91
C ASN A 255 8.86 -21.39 -27.63
N TYR A 256 7.59 -21.29 -27.23
CA TYR A 256 6.46 -21.93 -27.90
C TYR A 256 5.91 -21.12 -29.09
N GLY A 257 6.23 -19.85 -29.21
CA GLY A 257 5.81 -18.97 -30.32
C GLY A 257 6.76 -18.97 -31.54
N THR A 258 7.85 -19.72 -31.48
CA THR A 258 8.86 -19.84 -32.58
C THR A 258 8.86 -21.20 -33.27
N CYS A 259 7.82 -22.04 -33.08
CA CYS A 259 7.60 -23.27 -33.83
C CYS A 259 6.49 -23.14 -34.85
#